data_934c58840bf5d0157f713658e7f6f19f
#
_entry.id   934c58840bf5d0157f713658e7f6f19f
#
_cell.length_a   1.000
_cell.length_b   1.000
_cell.length_c   1.000
_cell.angle_alpha   90.00
_cell.angle_beta   90.00
_cell.angle_gamma   90.00
#
_symmetry.space_group_name_H-M   'P 1'
#
loop_
_entity.id
_entity.type
_entity.pdbx_description
1 polymer ?
#
loop_
_entity_poly.entity_id
_entity_poly.type
_entity_poly.pdbx_seq_one_letter_code
_entity_poly.pdbx_strand_id
1 'polypeptide(L)'
;MKRMRFYMMLAMVCCAVVSVRAQGHGWVQYSFSGAYENFAHTFENSGYTLTVEAEGHSKRRVYGAFLVGLSTYEGSKPITLESDLGPVSDNLADKKTQMLFALGPGFDLLSNQIDRFYLNLYGGYAVVDYEYDVCDDVLRDSRDENLNGFWGMARLGYEHQFGRSFSLGGFLQGAYVGEEFNWGIGRRIGFRTSDFRWKKPSASY
;
A
#
# COMPACT_ATOMS: atom_id res chain seq x y z
N MET A 1 21.04 0.70 -3.30
CA MET A 1 20.96 2.01 -2.61
C MET A 1 20.64 3.19 -3.53
N LYS A 2 21.18 3.36 -4.75
CA LYS A 2 20.86 4.48 -5.66
C LYS A 2 19.39 4.48 -6.12
N ARG A 3 18.81 3.31 -6.44
CA ARG A 3 17.42 3.16 -6.88
C ARG A 3 16.41 3.55 -5.77
N MET A 4 16.66 3.17 -4.53
CA MET A 4 15.79 3.51 -3.40
C MET A 4 15.71 5.04 -3.16
N ARG A 5 16.82 5.77 -3.31
CA ARG A 5 16.82 7.25 -3.21
C ARG A 5 16.00 7.90 -4.32
N PHE A 6 16.06 7.38 -5.53
CA PHE A 6 15.25 7.86 -6.65
C PHE A 6 13.76 7.70 -6.39
N TYR A 7 13.32 6.53 -5.90
CA TYR A 7 11.90 6.28 -5.58
C TYR A 7 11.41 7.12 -4.40
N MET A 8 12.24 7.35 -3.39
CA MET A 8 11.91 8.28 -2.31
C MET A 8 11.74 9.71 -2.81
N MET A 9 12.61 10.19 -3.72
CA MET A 9 12.44 11.50 -4.36
C MET A 9 11.16 11.57 -5.18
N LEU A 10 10.85 10.54 -5.96
CA LEU A 10 9.62 10.48 -6.75
C LEU A 10 8.38 10.52 -5.85
N ALA A 11 8.37 9.76 -4.75
CA ALA A 11 7.31 9.78 -3.76
C ALA A 11 7.12 11.18 -3.14
N MET A 12 8.20 11.85 -2.76
CA MET A 12 8.14 13.23 -2.24
C MET A 12 7.59 14.22 -3.25
N VAL A 13 7.99 14.10 -4.52
CA VAL A 13 7.47 14.95 -5.61
C VAL A 13 5.99 14.71 -5.83
N CYS A 14 5.53 13.45 -5.84
CA CYS A 14 4.12 13.12 -5.97
C CYS A 14 3.29 13.65 -4.80
N CYS A 15 3.78 13.51 -3.56
CA CYS A 15 3.13 14.12 -2.38
C CYS A 15 3.03 15.64 -2.50
N ALA A 16 4.07 16.31 -3.01
CA ALA A 16 4.07 17.74 -3.25
C ALA A 16 3.05 18.14 -4.32
N VAL A 17 2.95 17.39 -5.41
CA VAL A 17 1.99 17.66 -6.52
C VAL A 17 0.54 17.48 -6.06
N VAL A 18 0.23 16.46 -5.26
CA VAL A 18 -1.10 16.27 -4.67
C VAL A 18 -1.45 17.44 -3.74
N SER A 19 -0.47 17.91 -2.96
CA SER A 19 -0.64 19.07 -2.07
C SER A 19 -0.92 20.37 -2.82
N VAL A 20 -0.33 20.58 -3.99
CA VAL A 20 -0.50 21.81 -4.80
C VAL A 20 -1.88 21.91 -5.45
N ARG A 21 -2.52 20.81 -5.81
CA ARG A 21 -3.86 20.82 -6.43
C ARG A 21 -5.03 21.00 -5.47
N ALA A 22 -4.81 20.89 -4.18
CA ALA A 22 -5.82 21.21 -3.15
C ALA A 22 -6.09 22.73 -2.98
N GLN A 23 -5.62 23.58 -3.91
CA GLN A 23 -5.60 25.05 -3.84
C GLN A 23 -6.96 25.73 -3.98
N GLY A 24 -8.02 25.17 -3.51
CA GLY A 24 -9.32 25.84 -3.54
C GLY A 24 -10.29 25.27 -2.52
N HIS A 25 -10.19 25.67 -1.26
CA HIS A 25 -11.12 25.26 -0.19
C HIS A 25 -11.12 23.74 0.09
N GLY A 26 -9.99 23.08 -0.08
CA GLY A 26 -9.76 21.68 0.22
C GLY A 26 -8.84 21.47 1.41
N TRP A 27 -8.73 20.25 1.86
CA TRP A 27 -7.79 19.81 2.89
C TRP A 27 -7.02 18.58 2.40
N VAL A 28 -5.85 18.37 2.96
CA VAL A 28 -5.05 17.18 2.67
C VAL A 28 -5.01 16.32 3.92
N GLN A 29 -5.21 15.03 3.75
CA GLN A 29 -5.03 14.03 4.78
C GLN A 29 -3.80 13.19 4.46
N TYR A 30 -2.90 13.10 5.42
CA TYR A 30 -1.81 12.14 5.41
C TYR A 30 -2.16 11.02 6.36
N SER A 31 -1.90 9.77 5.97
CA SER A 31 -2.19 8.63 6.80
C SER A 31 -1.13 7.57 6.74
N PHE A 32 -0.98 6.87 7.86
CA PHE A 32 -0.19 5.67 8.01
C PHE A 32 -1.14 4.52 8.23
N SER A 33 -0.92 3.43 7.53
CA SER A 33 -1.72 2.24 7.74
C SER A 33 -0.86 0.97 7.75
N GLY A 34 -1.33 -0.01 8.51
CA GLY A 34 -0.79 -1.36 8.54
C GLY A 34 -1.90 -2.35 8.30
N ALA A 35 -1.66 -3.33 7.44
CA ALA A 35 -2.58 -4.41 7.14
C ALA A 35 -1.89 -5.77 7.32
N TYR A 36 -2.67 -6.74 7.76
CA TYR A 36 -2.37 -8.15 7.61
C TYR A 36 -3.06 -8.65 6.34
N GLU A 37 -2.32 -9.32 5.49
CA GLU A 37 -2.77 -9.78 4.19
C GLU A 37 -2.57 -11.28 4.04
N ASN A 38 -3.45 -11.90 3.25
CA ASN A 38 -3.40 -13.31 2.93
C ASN A 38 -3.61 -13.51 1.42
N PHE A 39 -2.81 -14.38 0.81
CA PHE A 39 -2.96 -14.77 -0.60
C PHE A 39 -3.96 -15.91 -0.73
N ALA A 40 -4.90 -15.75 -1.65
CA ALA A 40 -6.05 -16.66 -1.75
C ALA A 40 -5.76 -18.01 -2.40
N HIS A 41 -4.63 -18.21 -3.12
CA HIS A 41 -4.63 -19.33 -4.07
C HIS A 41 -3.39 -20.21 -4.21
N THR A 42 -2.18 -19.85 -3.85
CA THR A 42 -1.03 -20.68 -4.23
C THR A 42 -0.08 -21.05 -3.11
N PHE A 43 -0.01 -20.26 -2.10
CA PHE A 43 0.83 -20.51 -0.93
C PHE A 43 0.04 -20.10 0.31
N GLU A 44 0.22 -20.81 1.41
CA GLU A 44 -0.28 -20.36 2.71
C GLU A 44 0.54 -19.13 3.18
N ASN A 45 0.70 -18.16 2.29
CA ASN A 45 1.50 -16.99 2.51
C ASN A 45 0.65 -15.90 3.13
N SER A 46 1.01 -15.52 4.31
CA SER A 46 0.48 -14.35 4.98
C SER A 46 1.58 -13.33 5.18
N GLY A 47 1.20 -12.06 5.26
CA GLY A 47 2.18 -11.01 5.41
C GLY A 47 1.61 -9.72 5.96
N TYR A 48 2.48 -8.74 6.04
CA TYR A 48 2.14 -7.41 6.53
C TYR A 48 2.47 -6.37 5.48
N THR A 49 1.56 -5.42 5.32
CA THR A 49 1.76 -4.25 4.46
C THR A 49 1.72 -2.99 5.32
N LEU A 50 2.73 -2.16 5.17
CA LEU A 50 2.76 -0.80 5.72
C LEU A 50 2.61 0.20 4.60
N THR A 51 1.70 1.16 4.74
CA THR A 51 1.48 2.18 3.72
C THR A 51 1.47 3.59 4.29
N VAL A 52 1.96 4.52 3.48
CA VAL A 52 1.81 5.96 3.67
C VAL A 52 0.94 6.48 2.55
N GLU A 53 -0.08 7.23 2.89
CA GLU A 53 -1.05 7.76 1.94
C GLU A 53 -1.18 9.26 2.07
N ALA A 54 -1.45 9.93 0.93
CA ALA A 54 -1.82 11.32 0.86
C ALA A 54 -3.13 11.46 0.08
N GLU A 55 -4.16 12.04 0.67
CA GLU A 55 -5.47 12.27 0.07
C GLU A 55 -5.74 13.75 -0.06
N GLY A 56 -6.05 14.19 -1.28
CA GLY A 56 -6.42 15.58 -1.58
C GLY A 56 -7.92 15.73 -1.69
N HIS A 57 -8.56 16.23 -0.64
CA HIS A 57 -10.01 16.40 -0.56
C HIS A 57 -10.45 17.79 -1.03
N SER A 58 -11.58 17.83 -1.70
CA SER A 58 -12.32 19.04 -2.04
C SER A 58 -13.68 19.01 -1.32
N LYS A 59 -14.55 19.97 -1.62
CA LYS A 59 -15.96 19.93 -1.16
C LYS A 59 -16.78 18.77 -1.75
N ARG A 60 -16.24 18.06 -2.72
CA ARG A 60 -16.89 16.92 -3.38
C ARG A 60 -16.61 15.64 -2.61
N ARG A 61 -17.46 14.65 -2.80
CA ARG A 61 -17.28 13.29 -2.24
C ARG A 61 -16.18 12.48 -2.94
N VAL A 62 -15.63 13.00 -4.04
CA VAL A 62 -14.56 12.35 -4.80
C VAL A 62 -13.28 13.13 -4.58
N TYR A 63 -12.20 12.43 -4.31
CA TYR A 63 -10.87 12.97 -4.04
C TYR A 63 -9.79 12.15 -4.75
N GLY A 64 -8.60 12.70 -4.85
CA GLY A 64 -7.43 11.98 -5.33
C GLY A 64 -6.64 11.41 -4.17
N ALA A 65 -6.16 10.19 -4.33
CA ALA A 65 -5.32 9.50 -3.35
C ALA A 65 -4.02 9.03 -3.99
N PHE A 66 -2.94 9.11 -3.23
CA PHE A 66 -1.62 8.59 -3.56
C PHE A 66 -1.15 7.69 -2.43
N LEU A 67 -0.52 6.56 -2.77
CA LEU A 67 -0.07 5.56 -1.81
C LEU A 67 1.36 5.11 -2.13
N VAL A 68 2.17 4.99 -1.09
CA VAL A 68 3.43 4.25 -1.10
C VAL A 68 3.36 3.19 -0.02
N GLY A 69 3.75 1.97 -0.36
CA GLY A 69 3.68 0.84 0.56
C GLY A 69 4.92 -0.03 0.50
N LEU A 70 5.11 -0.75 1.59
CA LEU A 70 6.07 -1.84 1.72
C LEU A 70 5.35 -3.04 2.29
N SER A 71 5.41 -4.16 1.57
CA SER A 71 4.80 -5.42 1.99
C SER A 71 5.87 -6.49 2.13
N THR A 72 5.71 -7.34 3.12
CA THR A 72 6.55 -8.52 3.31
C THR A 72 5.66 -9.71 3.60
N TYR A 73 5.87 -10.78 2.87
CA TYR A 73 5.13 -12.03 2.98
C TYR A 73 6.11 -13.17 3.19
N GLU A 74 5.74 -14.12 4.02
CA GLU A 74 6.51 -15.33 4.29
C GLU A 74 5.57 -16.52 4.18
N GLY A 75 6.05 -17.58 3.54
CA GLY A 75 5.32 -18.82 3.39
C GLY A 75 6.25 -20.01 3.25
N SER A 76 5.67 -21.21 3.31
CA SER A 76 6.39 -22.43 3.03
C SER A 76 5.51 -23.38 2.23
N LYS A 77 6.10 -24.05 1.25
CA LYS A 77 5.43 -25.05 0.44
C LYS A 77 6.18 -26.36 0.50
N PRO A 78 5.53 -27.48 0.83
CA PRO A 78 6.17 -28.79 0.72
C PRO A 78 6.45 -29.09 -0.76
N ILE A 79 7.69 -29.41 -1.07
CA ILE A 79 8.13 -29.86 -2.39
C ILE A 79 8.69 -31.28 -2.28
N THR A 80 8.56 -32.05 -3.35
CA THR A 80 9.22 -33.35 -3.48
C THR A 80 10.27 -33.23 -4.57
N LEU A 81 11.52 -33.39 -4.18
CA LEU A 81 12.66 -33.36 -5.09
C LEU A 81 13.04 -34.80 -5.47
N GLU A 82 13.23 -35.05 -6.76
CA GLU A 82 13.79 -36.31 -7.20
C GLU A 82 15.33 -36.25 -7.08
N SER A 83 15.88 -37.06 -6.19
CA SER A 83 17.31 -37.23 -5.99
C SER A 83 17.73 -38.59 -6.49
N ASP A 84 19.02 -38.78 -6.83
CA ASP A 84 19.61 -40.05 -7.20
C ASP A 84 19.46 -41.16 -6.15
N LEU A 85 19.14 -40.77 -4.90
CA LEU A 85 18.89 -41.65 -3.75
C LEU A 85 17.40 -41.89 -3.48
N GLY A 86 16.48 -41.31 -4.30
CA GLY A 86 15.05 -41.40 -4.14
C GLY A 86 14.40 -40.03 -3.82
N PRO A 87 13.05 -39.99 -3.79
CA PRO A 87 12.34 -38.76 -3.55
C PRO A 87 12.59 -38.23 -2.12
N VAL A 88 13.05 -36.99 -2.01
CA VAL A 88 13.24 -36.26 -0.76
C VAL A 88 12.16 -35.21 -0.65
N SER A 89 11.41 -35.23 0.46
CA SER A 89 10.44 -34.17 0.77
C SER A 89 11.10 -33.08 1.58
N ASP A 90 11.03 -31.86 1.07
CA ASP A 90 11.54 -30.67 1.75
C ASP A 90 10.51 -29.53 1.72
N ASN A 91 10.73 -28.48 2.51
CA ASN A 91 9.92 -27.30 2.54
C ASN A 91 10.66 -26.16 1.82
N LEU A 92 10.08 -25.67 0.73
CA LEU A 92 10.54 -24.46 0.08
C LEU A 92 10.06 -23.26 0.91
N ALA A 93 10.98 -22.54 1.55
CA ALA A 93 10.68 -21.27 2.17
C ALA A 93 10.61 -20.17 1.09
N ASP A 94 9.54 -19.42 1.09
CA ASP A 94 9.27 -18.32 0.16
C ASP A 94 9.16 -17.01 0.94
N LYS A 95 9.95 -16.03 0.53
CA LYS A 95 9.89 -14.67 1.07
C LYS A 95 9.71 -13.69 -0.06
N LYS A 96 8.61 -12.95 -0.01
CA LYS A 96 8.26 -11.94 -1.00
C LYS A 96 8.29 -10.56 -0.35
N THR A 97 9.08 -9.66 -0.89
CA THR A 97 9.08 -8.26 -0.48
C THR A 97 8.60 -7.40 -1.64
N GLN A 98 7.67 -6.51 -1.38
CA GLN A 98 7.08 -5.63 -2.40
C GLN A 98 7.19 -4.18 -1.98
N MET A 99 7.58 -3.33 -2.91
CA MET A 99 7.45 -1.89 -2.79
C MET A 99 6.36 -1.41 -3.75
N LEU A 100 5.35 -0.75 -3.20
CA LEU A 100 4.12 -0.38 -3.89
C LEU A 100 4.07 1.13 -4.12
N PHE A 101 3.71 1.54 -5.33
CA PHE A 101 3.45 2.92 -5.69
C PHE A 101 2.13 2.99 -6.43
N ALA A 102 1.18 3.78 -5.94
CA ALA A 102 -0.11 3.87 -6.56
C ALA A 102 -0.77 5.22 -6.42
N LEU A 103 -1.68 5.48 -7.32
CA LEU A 103 -2.56 6.62 -7.30
C LEU A 103 -3.97 6.19 -7.76
N GLY A 104 -4.96 6.96 -7.36
CA GLY A 104 -6.31 6.68 -7.80
C GLY A 104 -7.38 7.56 -7.16
N PRO A 105 -8.64 7.37 -7.54
CA PRO A 105 -9.76 8.06 -6.94
C PRO A 105 -10.15 7.44 -5.61
N GLY A 106 -10.53 8.30 -4.67
CA GLY A 106 -11.23 7.92 -3.46
C GLY A 106 -12.63 8.52 -3.44
N PHE A 107 -13.52 7.84 -2.75
CA PHE A 107 -14.94 8.19 -2.65
C PHE A 107 -15.37 8.18 -1.19
N ASP A 108 -15.91 9.28 -0.70
CA ASP A 108 -16.60 9.33 0.58
C ASP A 108 -18.02 8.81 0.39
N LEU A 109 -18.26 7.55 0.76
CA LEU A 109 -19.56 6.91 0.65
C LEU A 109 -20.55 7.53 1.63
N LEU A 110 -20.14 7.64 2.87
CA LEU A 110 -20.85 8.33 3.96
C LEU A 110 -19.81 9.15 4.73
N SER A 111 -20.06 10.43 4.88
CA SER A 111 -19.21 11.27 5.72
C SER A 111 -20.01 12.32 6.45
N ASN A 112 -19.70 12.50 7.72
CA ASN A 112 -20.13 13.59 8.56
C ASN A 112 -18.88 14.30 9.14
N GLN A 113 -19.04 15.11 10.17
CA GLN A 113 -17.92 15.82 10.77
C GLN A 113 -16.98 14.92 11.60
N ILE A 114 -17.45 13.73 11.98
CA ILE A 114 -16.79 12.83 12.92
C ILE A 114 -16.46 11.49 12.25
N ASP A 115 -17.38 10.97 11.44
CA ASP A 115 -17.28 9.63 10.87
C ASP A 115 -17.22 9.68 9.35
N ARG A 116 -16.42 8.80 8.79
CA ARG A 116 -16.20 8.69 7.35
C ARG A 116 -16.15 7.22 6.95
N PHE A 117 -17.04 6.81 6.02
CA PHE A 117 -16.92 5.57 5.26
C PHE A 117 -16.40 5.92 3.88
N TYR A 118 -15.34 5.24 3.44
CA TYR A 118 -14.68 5.55 2.19
C TYR A 118 -14.35 4.30 1.38
N LEU A 119 -14.24 4.49 0.07
CA LEU A 119 -13.73 3.53 -0.90
C LEU A 119 -12.58 4.18 -1.66
N ASN A 120 -11.39 3.60 -1.59
CA ASN A 120 -10.25 4.00 -2.40
C ASN A 120 -9.98 2.92 -3.46
N LEU A 121 -9.78 3.36 -4.70
CA LEU A 121 -9.36 2.50 -5.80
C LEU A 121 -7.97 2.96 -6.23
N TYR A 122 -7.01 2.07 -6.21
CA TYR A 122 -5.62 2.36 -6.55
C TYR A 122 -5.19 1.56 -7.77
N GLY A 123 -4.45 2.21 -8.64
CA GLY A 123 -3.70 1.55 -9.71
C GLY A 123 -2.26 2.03 -9.66
N GLY A 124 -1.33 1.12 -9.87
CA GLY A 124 0.07 1.48 -9.69
C GLY A 124 1.06 0.45 -10.18
N TYR A 125 2.27 0.58 -9.67
CA TYR A 125 3.39 -0.27 -10.02
C TYR A 125 4.00 -0.86 -8.76
N ALA A 126 4.24 -2.17 -8.79
CA ALA A 126 4.89 -2.92 -7.73
C ALA A 126 6.30 -3.33 -8.19
N VAL A 127 7.27 -3.09 -7.33
CA VAL A 127 8.60 -3.68 -7.43
C VAL A 127 8.62 -4.85 -6.48
N VAL A 128 8.75 -6.04 -7.02
CA VAL A 128 8.64 -7.30 -6.28
C VAL A 128 9.97 -8.01 -6.30
N ASP A 129 10.39 -8.43 -5.14
CA ASP A 129 11.62 -9.18 -4.91
C ASP A 129 11.26 -10.50 -4.24
N TYR A 130 11.61 -11.61 -4.88
CA TYR A 130 11.35 -12.96 -4.40
C TYR A 130 12.66 -13.61 -3.99
N GLU A 131 12.67 -14.14 -2.79
CA GLU A 131 13.75 -14.94 -2.25
C GLU A 131 13.21 -16.35 -1.96
N TYR A 132 13.74 -17.35 -2.65
CA TYR A 132 13.46 -18.76 -2.38
C TYR A 132 14.64 -19.35 -1.63
N ASP A 133 14.39 -19.97 -0.49
CA ASP A 133 15.40 -20.69 0.26
C ASP A 133 14.99 -22.16 0.34
N VAL A 134 15.79 -23.02 -0.31
CA VAL A 134 15.63 -24.47 -0.21
C VAL A 134 16.43 -24.92 1.00
N CYS A 135 15.74 -25.36 2.03
CA CYS A 135 16.30 -25.65 3.36
C CYS A 135 17.13 -26.94 3.44
N ASP A 136 17.79 -27.39 2.41
CA ASP A 136 18.71 -28.52 2.53
C ASP A 136 20.13 -28.11 2.17
N ASP A 137 21.10 -28.49 3.03
CA ASP A 137 22.54 -28.20 2.84
C ASP A 137 23.13 -28.76 1.54
N VAL A 138 22.39 -29.59 0.80
CA VAL A 138 22.78 -30.23 -0.46
C VAL A 138 22.31 -29.46 -1.69
N LEU A 139 21.23 -28.64 -1.59
CA LEU A 139 20.65 -27.91 -2.71
C LEU A 139 20.37 -26.46 -2.30
N ARG A 140 21.41 -25.66 -2.17
CA ARG A 140 21.28 -24.21 -2.01
C ARG A 140 21.13 -23.57 -3.40
N ASP A 141 19.91 -23.46 -3.87
CA ASP A 141 19.61 -22.64 -5.04
C ASP A 141 18.73 -21.47 -4.56
N SER A 142 19.34 -20.33 -4.30
CA SER A 142 18.63 -19.08 -4.07
C SER A 142 18.38 -18.42 -5.42
N ARG A 143 17.14 -18.37 -5.84
CA ARG A 143 16.75 -17.75 -7.09
C ARG A 143 16.09 -16.41 -6.78
N ASP A 144 16.79 -15.32 -7.06
CA ASP A 144 16.24 -13.97 -7.01
C ASP A 144 15.45 -13.70 -8.30
N GLU A 145 14.13 -13.70 -8.21
CA GLU A 145 13.26 -13.31 -9.33
C GLU A 145 12.70 -11.90 -9.10
N ASN A 146 13.06 -10.98 -10.00
CA ASN A 146 12.52 -9.62 -10.00
C ASN A 146 11.21 -9.58 -10.80
N LEU A 147 10.09 -9.67 -10.12
CA LEU A 147 8.75 -9.62 -10.72
C LEU A 147 8.14 -8.23 -10.55
N ASN A 148 8.55 -7.31 -11.41
CA ASN A 148 7.97 -5.97 -11.42
C ASN A 148 6.71 -5.94 -12.28
N GLY A 149 5.65 -5.28 -11.82
CA GLY A 149 4.40 -5.26 -12.58
C GLY A 149 3.39 -4.20 -12.16
N PHE A 150 2.36 -4.08 -12.98
CA PHE A 150 1.19 -3.30 -12.63
C PHE A 150 0.36 -4.02 -11.58
N TRP A 151 -0.20 -3.25 -10.67
CA TRP A 151 -1.10 -3.77 -9.65
C TRP A 151 -2.28 -2.85 -9.44
N GLY A 152 -3.36 -3.42 -8.89
CA GLY A 152 -4.56 -2.69 -8.54
C GLY A 152 -5.05 -3.08 -7.16
N MET A 153 -5.64 -2.12 -6.43
CA MET A 153 -6.19 -2.37 -5.09
C MET A 153 -7.48 -1.60 -4.89
N ALA A 154 -8.44 -2.24 -4.24
CA ALA A 154 -9.62 -1.61 -3.69
C ALA A 154 -9.56 -1.68 -2.16
N ARG A 155 -9.79 -0.55 -1.50
CA ARG A 155 -9.80 -0.44 -0.04
C ARG A 155 -11.10 0.19 0.42
N LEU A 156 -11.87 -0.53 1.23
CA LEU A 156 -13.08 -0.07 1.89
C LEU A 156 -12.78 0.16 3.38
N GLY A 157 -13.02 1.36 3.88
CA GLY A 157 -12.65 1.67 5.25
C GLY A 157 -13.64 2.58 5.97
N TYR A 158 -13.46 2.60 7.28
CA TYR A 158 -14.12 3.50 8.21
C TYR A 158 -13.09 4.25 9.02
N GLU A 159 -13.29 5.55 9.21
CA GLU A 159 -12.48 6.42 10.06
C GLU A 159 -13.37 7.21 11.01
N HIS A 160 -12.93 7.28 12.25
CA HIS A 160 -13.46 8.18 13.27
C HIS A 160 -12.49 9.32 13.52
N GLN A 161 -12.97 10.55 13.49
CA GLN A 161 -12.16 11.74 13.66
C GLN A 161 -12.16 12.21 15.12
N PHE A 162 -10.99 12.34 15.69
CA PHE A 162 -10.78 12.88 17.02
C PHE A 162 -10.30 14.33 16.92
N GLY A 163 -11.19 15.26 17.25
CA GLY A 163 -10.92 16.68 17.13
C GLY A 163 -10.79 17.14 15.66
N ARG A 164 -9.88 18.09 15.39
CA ARG A 164 -9.77 18.73 14.06
C ARG A 164 -8.76 18.08 13.11
N SER A 165 -7.81 17.35 13.64
CA SER A 165 -6.64 16.96 12.85
C SER A 165 -6.31 15.47 12.87
N PHE A 166 -6.86 14.70 13.80
CA PHE A 166 -6.50 13.30 13.98
C PHE A 166 -7.67 12.38 13.68
N SER A 167 -7.41 11.29 12.99
CA SER A 167 -8.39 10.22 12.76
C SER A 167 -7.78 8.85 13.01
N LEU A 168 -8.62 7.92 13.41
CA LEU A 168 -8.29 6.51 13.57
C LEU A 168 -9.36 5.67 12.89
N GLY A 169 -8.95 4.63 12.18
CA GLY A 169 -9.86 3.80 11.44
C GLY A 169 -9.38 2.39 11.19
N GLY A 170 -10.25 1.63 10.56
CA GLY A 170 -9.97 0.29 10.07
C GLY A 170 -10.44 0.14 8.62
N PHE A 171 -9.87 -0.83 7.92
CA PHE A 171 -10.23 -1.09 6.53
C PHE A 171 -10.09 -2.56 6.16
N LEU A 172 -10.81 -2.93 5.10
CA LEU A 172 -10.62 -4.14 4.33
C LEU A 172 -10.04 -3.75 2.99
N GLN A 173 -9.11 -4.55 2.48
CA GLN A 173 -8.56 -4.33 1.16
C GLN A 173 -8.47 -5.63 0.37
N GLY A 174 -8.62 -5.50 -0.96
CA GLY A 174 -8.32 -6.55 -1.92
C GLY A 174 -7.39 -5.98 -2.97
N ALA A 175 -6.31 -6.69 -3.26
CA ALA A 175 -5.33 -6.27 -4.25
C ALA A 175 -5.06 -7.39 -5.25
N TYR A 176 -4.72 -6.98 -6.48
CA TYR A 176 -4.34 -7.87 -7.55
C TYR A 176 -2.96 -7.45 -8.04
N VAL A 177 -1.99 -8.34 -7.88
CA VAL A 177 -0.59 -8.10 -8.24
C VAL A 177 -0.14 -9.24 -9.16
N GLY A 178 0.15 -8.89 -10.43
CA GLY A 178 0.41 -9.91 -11.45
C GLY A 178 -0.82 -10.78 -11.69
N GLU A 179 -0.73 -12.05 -11.36
CA GLU A 179 -1.84 -13.03 -11.47
C GLU A 179 -2.42 -13.43 -10.10
N GLU A 180 -1.93 -12.82 -9.02
CA GLU A 180 -2.29 -13.20 -7.66
C GLU A 180 -3.27 -12.18 -7.04
N PHE A 181 -4.30 -12.70 -6.41
CA PHE A 181 -5.22 -11.92 -5.60
C PHE A 181 -4.89 -12.09 -4.12
N ASN A 182 -4.78 -10.97 -3.41
CA ASN A 182 -4.67 -10.96 -1.97
C ASN A 182 -5.81 -10.14 -1.36
N TRP A 183 -6.15 -10.47 -0.14
CA TRP A 183 -7.06 -9.67 0.68
C TRP A 183 -6.44 -9.41 2.04
N GLY A 184 -6.84 -8.33 2.68
CA GLY A 184 -6.28 -7.96 3.96
C GLY A 184 -7.22 -7.11 4.80
N ILE A 185 -6.92 -7.11 6.09
CA ILE A 185 -7.56 -6.24 7.07
C ILE A 185 -6.51 -5.38 7.75
N GLY A 186 -6.82 -4.10 7.94
CA GLY A 186 -5.84 -3.17 8.49
C GLY A 186 -6.41 -2.08 9.37
N ARG A 187 -5.48 -1.32 9.94
CA ARG A 187 -5.76 -0.12 10.73
C ARG A 187 -5.08 1.08 10.09
N ARG A 188 -5.68 2.24 10.27
CA ARG A 188 -5.22 3.50 9.68
C ARG A 188 -5.24 4.61 10.71
N ILE A 189 -4.18 5.41 10.73
CA ILE A 189 -4.05 6.63 11.50
C ILE A 189 -3.93 7.78 10.51
N GLY A 190 -4.82 8.75 10.58
CA GLY A 190 -4.84 9.90 9.68
C GLY A 190 -4.56 11.22 10.38
N PHE A 191 -3.90 12.11 9.66
CA PHE A 191 -3.63 13.48 10.08
C PHE A 191 -4.13 14.44 9.00
N ARG A 192 -5.11 15.26 9.35
CA ARG A 192 -5.68 16.27 8.46
C ARG A 192 -4.97 17.58 8.64
N THR A 193 -4.49 18.16 7.56
CA THR A 193 -4.02 19.55 7.58
C THR A 193 -5.22 20.47 7.59
N SER A 194 -5.29 21.39 8.56
CA SER A 194 -6.30 22.46 8.55
C SER A 194 -6.11 23.33 7.30
N ASP A 195 -7.23 23.78 6.72
CA ASP A 195 -7.31 24.65 5.55
C ASP A 195 -6.08 25.56 5.37
N PHE A 196 -5.26 25.25 4.37
CA PHE A 196 -4.18 26.12 3.94
C PHE A 196 -4.81 27.30 3.21
N ARG A 197 -5.28 28.29 3.98
CA ARG A 197 -5.65 29.58 3.39
C ARG A 197 -4.39 30.30 2.98
N TRP A 198 -4.00 30.21 1.71
CA TRP A 198 -3.10 31.19 1.14
C TRP A 198 -3.78 32.55 1.28
N LYS A 199 -3.34 33.37 2.24
CA LYS A 199 -3.64 34.79 2.20
C LYS A 199 -3.07 35.30 0.88
N LYS A 200 -3.95 35.68 -0.06
CA LYS A 200 -3.51 36.50 -1.19
C LYS A 200 -2.73 37.66 -0.60
N PRO A 201 -1.51 37.96 -1.08
CA PRO A 201 -0.85 39.18 -0.70
C PRO A 201 -1.82 40.32 -0.98
N SER A 202 -2.14 41.10 0.05
CA SER A 202 -2.94 42.30 -0.12
C SER A 202 -2.17 43.19 -1.10
N ALA A 203 -2.72 43.42 -2.29
CA ALA A 203 -2.22 44.43 -3.18
C ALA A 203 -2.36 45.77 -2.43
N SER A 204 -1.25 46.25 -1.88
CA SER A 204 -1.14 47.63 -1.45
C SER A 204 -1.03 48.49 -2.70
N TYR A 205 -2.11 49.18 -3.02
CA TYR A 205 -2.09 50.32 -3.92
C TYR A 205 -1.53 51.56 -3.18
#